data_b97df0392f75e2d6b1ad0c59b9d221b1
#
_entry.id   b97df0392f75e2d6b1ad0c59b9d221b1
#
_cell.length_a   1.000
_cell.length_b   1.000
_cell.length_c   1.000
_cell.angle_alpha   90.00
_cell.angle_beta   90.00
_cell.angle_gamma   90.00
#
_symmetry.space_group_name_H-M   'P 1'
#
loop_
_entity.id
_entity.type
_entity.pdbx_description
1 polymer ?
#
loop_
_entity_poly.entity_id
_entity_poly.type
_entity_poly.pdbx_seq_one_letter_code
_entity_poly.pdbx_strand_id
1 'polypeptide(L)'
;MAKEIEFHFKSPNDSPGYLLGQLTMLWQRKQKKVLDPLDLTQTQFALLAALGWLSKKSSPVTQVDIANQSNADRMMVSKVLRTLEDKKFITRREHPEDTRAKIIQLTRSGETVLQKALIEIENADIDFFSPLEKNLSSFNSYVVNLIDENKSL
;
A
#
# COMPACT_ATOMS: atom_id res chain seq x y z
N MET A 1 36.65 18.76 -20.24
CA MET A 1 35.97 17.49 -20.53
C MET A 1 35.24 16.99 -19.31
N ALA A 2 34.02 16.49 -19.50
CA ALA A 2 33.28 15.87 -18.41
C ALA A 2 34.01 14.59 -17.98
N LYS A 3 34.08 14.39 -16.67
CA LYS A 3 34.63 13.17 -16.10
C LYS A 3 33.68 12.00 -16.42
N GLU A 4 34.24 10.86 -16.82
CA GLU A 4 33.44 9.67 -17.05
C GLU A 4 32.77 9.23 -15.74
N ILE A 5 31.48 8.88 -15.82
CA ILE A 5 30.73 8.42 -14.65
C ILE A 5 30.97 6.92 -14.49
N GLU A 6 31.40 6.53 -13.30
CA GLU A 6 31.64 5.13 -12.98
C GLU A 6 30.45 4.51 -12.27
N PHE A 7 30.06 3.31 -12.67
CA PHE A 7 29.00 2.53 -12.05
C PHE A 7 29.59 1.27 -11.42
N HIS A 8 29.10 0.93 -10.24
CA HIS A 8 29.51 -0.30 -9.55
C HIS A 8 29.02 -1.55 -10.29
N PHE A 9 27.77 -1.53 -10.78
CA PHE A 9 27.19 -2.66 -11.51
C PHE A 9 27.53 -2.55 -12.99
N LYS A 10 27.80 -3.71 -13.62
CA LYS A 10 28.16 -3.78 -15.05
C LYS A 10 27.01 -3.35 -15.97
N SER A 11 25.78 -3.59 -15.56
CA SER A 11 24.60 -3.16 -16.30
C SER A 11 23.47 -2.78 -15.32
N PRO A 12 22.47 -2.00 -15.77
CA PRO A 12 21.33 -1.69 -14.92
C PRO A 12 20.62 -2.93 -14.38
N ASN A 13 20.58 -4.02 -15.15
CA ASN A 13 19.92 -5.25 -14.73
C ASN A 13 20.63 -6.01 -13.61
N ASP A 14 21.85 -5.59 -13.25
CA ASP A 14 22.56 -6.12 -12.09
C ASP A 14 22.28 -5.32 -10.81
N SER A 15 21.58 -4.20 -10.92
CA SER A 15 21.25 -3.32 -9.79
C SER A 15 19.87 -3.63 -9.24
N PRO A 16 19.78 -4.18 -8.01
CA PRO A 16 18.45 -4.50 -7.44
C PRO A 16 17.59 -3.25 -7.21
N GLY A 17 18.19 -2.11 -6.87
CA GLY A 17 17.45 -0.86 -6.68
C GLY A 17 16.86 -0.33 -7.99
N TYR A 18 17.64 -0.38 -9.07
CA TYR A 18 17.13 -0.01 -10.39
C TYR A 18 15.96 -0.91 -10.81
N LEU A 19 16.12 -2.22 -10.65
CA LEU A 19 15.08 -3.19 -11.00
C LEU A 19 13.81 -3.01 -10.17
N LEU A 20 13.95 -2.78 -8.87
CA LEU A 20 12.81 -2.50 -8.00
C LEU A 20 12.07 -1.26 -8.46
N GLY A 21 12.80 -0.19 -8.80
CA GLY A 21 12.19 1.03 -9.33
C GLY A 21 11.41 0.81 -10.61
N GLN A 22 11.99 0.07 -11.57
CA GLN A 22 11.33 -0.26 -12.82
C GLN A 22 10.07 -1.10 -12.60
N LEU A 23 10.20 -2.15 -11.79
CA LEU A 23 9.08 -3.03 -11.48
C LEU A 23 7.95 -2.27 -10.79
N THR A 24 8.28 -1.42 -9.83
CA THR A 24 7.30 -0.60 -9.11
C THR A 24 6.53 0.32 -10.05
N MET A 25 7.22 0.97 -11.00
CA MET A 25 6.55 1.85 -11.97
C MET A 25 5.55 1.08 -12.83
N LEU A 26 5.92 -0.12 -13.30
CA LEU A 26 5.04 -0.94 -14.12
C LEU A 26 3.86 -1.47 -13.31
N TRP A 27 4.10 -1.91 -12.08
CA TRP A 27 3.07 -2.37 -11.17
C TRP A 27 2.07 -1.25 -10.84
N GLN A 28 2.57 -0.05 -10.59
CA GLN A 28 1.72 1.12 -10.35
C GLN A 28 0.83 1.44 -11.55
N ARG A 29 1.35 1.35 -12.77
CA ARG A 29 0.54 1.55 -13.98
C ARG A 29 -0.59 0.54 -14.08
N LYS A 30 -0.30 -0.72 -13.79
CA LYS A 30 -1.31 -1.77 -13.82
C LYS A 30 -2.39 -1.54 -12.75
N GLN A 31 -2.00 -1.18 -11.55
CA GLN A 31 -2.95 -0.89 -10.47
C GLN A 31 -3.81 0.34 -10.79
N LYS A 32 -3.20 1.38 -11.33
CA LYS A 32 -3.94 2.59 -11.72
C LYS A 32 -5.07 2.27 -12.68
N LYS A 33 -4.86 1.40 -13.65
CA LYS A 33 -5.89 1.01 -14.62
C LYS A 33 -7.13 0.41 -13.96
N VAL A 34 -6.96 -0.36 -12.90
CA VAL A 34 -8.09 -1.01 -12.23
C VAL A 34 -8.70 -0.15 -11.13
N LEU A 35 -7.94 0.80 -10.57
CA LEU A 35 -8.42 1.70 -9.51
C LEU A 35 -9.09 2.96 -10.04
N ASP A 36 -8.67 3.48 -11.20
CA ASP A 36 -9.25 4.71 -11.77
C ASP A 36 -10.77 4.63 -11.92
N PRO A 37 -11.37 3.53 -12.43
CA PRO A 37 -12.82 3.44 -12.51
C PRO A 37 -13.54 3.49 -11.17
N LEU A 38 -12.85 3.19 -10.08
CA LEU A 38 -13.39 3.22 -8.71
C LEU A 38 -13.12 4.56 -8.01
N ASP A 39 -12.49 5.50 -8.71
CA ASP A 39 -12.09 6.80 -8.16
C ASP A 39 -11.20 6.65 -6.91
N LEU A 40 -10.26 5.72 -6.97
CA LEU A 40 -9.28 5.50 -5.91
C LEU A 40 -7.86 5.68 -6.46
N THR A 41 -7.03 6.38 -5.68
CA THR A 41 -5.58 6.33 -5.88
C THR A 41 -5.02 5.06 -5.24
N GLN A 42 -3.79 4.69 -5.60
CA GLN A 42 -3.12 3.57 -4.96
C GLN A 42 -2.97 3.75 -3.45
N THR A 43 -2.61 4.96 -3.01
CA THR A 43 -2.45 5.26 -1.60
C THR A 43 -3.79 5.15 -0.87
N GLN A 44 -4.87 5.66 -1.46
CA GLN A 44 -6.21 5.54 -0.89
C GLN A 44 -6.61 4.08 -0.75
N PHE A 45 -6.41 3.29 -1.80
CA PHE A 45 -6.68 1.85 -1.76
C PHE A 45 -5.85 1.15 -0.67
N ALA A 46 -4.54 1.43 -0.61
CA ALA A 46 -3.65 0.80 0.36
C ALA A 46 -4.10 1.06 1.80
N LEU A 47 -4.53 2.29 2.12
CA LEU A 47 -5.00 2.62 3.46
C LEU A 47 -6.37 2.01 3.76
N LEU A 48 -7.27 1.96 2.77
CA LEU A 48 -8.55 1.25 2.93
C LEU A 48 -8.32 -0.25 3.17
N ALA A 49 -7.41 -0.86 2.43
CA ALA A 49 -7.08 -2.28 2.58
C ALA A 49 -6.47 -2.55 3.96
N ALA A 50 -5.56 -1.70 4.43
CA ALA A 50 -4.99 -1.81 5.77
C ALA A 50 -6.08 -1.71 6.84
N LEU A 51 -6.98 -0.76 6.70
CA LEU A 51 -8.12 -0.61 7.61
C LEU A 51 -9.03 -1.84 7.59
N GLY A 52 -9.36 -2.34 6.40
CA GLY A 52 -10.18 -3.54 6.27
C GLY A 52 -9.54 -4.77 6.92
N TRP A 53 -8.22 -4.93 6.74
CA TRP A 53 -7.47 -6.02 7.35
C TRP A 53 -7.45 -5.91 8.88
N LEU A 54 -7.11 -4.72 9.40
CA LEU A 54 -7.04 -4.48 10.85
C LEU A 54 -8.42 -4.59 11.52
N SER A 55 -9.49 -4.28 10.79
CA SER A 55 -10.85 -4.33 11.30
C SER A 55 -11.35 -5.76 11.57
N LYS A 56 -10.62 -6.78 11.14
CA LYS A 56 -10.92 -8.18 11.49
C LYS A 56 -10.71 -8.47 12.97
N LYS A 57 -9.95 -7.64 13.66
CA LYS A 57 -9.73 -7.75 15.10
C LYS A 57 -10.86 -7.04 15.85
N SER A 58 -11.11 -7.44 17.10
CA SER A 58 -12.14 -6.83 17.93
C SER A 58 -11.79 -5.45 18.47
N SER A 59 -10.50 -5.09 18.47
CA SER A 59 -10.03 -3.78 18.96
C SER A 59 -10.31 -2.67 17.95
N PRO A 60 -10.62 -1.45 18.42
CA PRO A 60 -10.75 -0.30 17.53
C PRO A 60 -9.45 -0.06 16.75
N VAL A 61 -9.58 0.32 15.48
CA VAL A 61 -8.43 0.65 14.61
C VAL A 61 -8.16 2.14 14.72
N THR A 62 -6.92 2.49 15.03
CA THR A 62 -6.49 3.89 15.11
C THR A 62 -5.73 4.28 13.84
N GLN A 63 -5.62 5.60 13.64
CA GLN A 63 -4.83 6.14 12.54
C GLN A 63 -3.36 5.68 12.60
N VAL A 64 -2.80 5.57 13.81
CA VAL A 64 -1.43 5.07 14.01
C VAL A 64 -1.30 3.60 13.59
N ASP A 65 -2.33 2.78 13.90
CA ASP A 65 -2.35 1.36 13.47
C ASP A 65 -2.27 1.25 11.94
N ILE A 66 -3.02 2.09 11.24
CA ILE A 66 -3.02 2.10 9.76
C ILE A 66 -1.64 2.52 9.24
N ALA A 67 -1.04 3.55 9.82
CA ALA A 67 0.31 4.00 9.42
C ALA A 67 1.34 2.88 9.60
N ASN A 68 1.30 2.20 10.74
CA ASN A 68 2.22 1.10 11.03
C ASN A 68 2.02 -0.09 10.10
N GLN A 69 0.78 -0.47 9.85
CA GLN A 69 0.44 -1.58 8.94
C GLN A 69 0.94 -1.29 7.51
N SER A 70 0.89 -0.04 7.10
CA SER A 70 1.22 0.38 5.74
C SER A 70 2.69 0.80 5.57
N ASN A 71 3.47 0.84 6.63
CA ASN A 71 4.82 1.44 6.65
C ASN A 71 4.81 2.84 6.05
N ALA A 72 3.77 3.61 6.34
CA ALA A 72 3.52 4.90 5.73
C ALA A 72 3.80 6.05 6.71
N ASP A 73 4.20 7.20 6.16
CA ASP A 73 4.39 8.41 6.94
C ASP A 73 3.06 8.87 7.57
N ARG A 74 3.10 9.20 8.86
CA ARG A 74 1.90 9.59 9.63
C ARG A 74 1.19 10.82 9.09
N MET A 75 1.95 11.81 8.59
CA MET A 75 1.37 13.02 8.01
C MET A 75 0.63 12.72 6.71
N MET A 76 1.23 11.88 5.87
CA MET A 76 0.61 11.43 4.62
C MET A 76 -0.65 10.63 4.91
N VAL A 77 -0.61 9.70 5.88
CA VAL A 77 -1.77 8.91 6.30
C VAL A 77 -2.91 9.84 6.75
N SER A 78 -2.61 10.82 7.62
CA SER A 78 -3.61 11.78 8.08
C SER A 78 -4.28 12.52 6.92
N LYS A 79 -3.48 12.99 5.96
CA LYS A 79 -3.99 13.71 4.78
C LYS A 79 -4.87 12.83 3.92
N VAL A 80 -4.44 11.60 3.63
CA VAL A 80 -5.21 10.69 2.78
C VAL A 80 -6.50 10.25 3.46
N LEU A 81 -6.47 9.99 4.77
CA LEU A 81 -7.66 9.64 5.53
C LEU A 81 -8.70 10.77 5.51
N ARG A 82 -8.28 12.04 5.53
CA ARG A 82 -9.23 13.16 5.37
C ARG A 82 -9.93 13.09 4.01
N THR A 83 -9.20 12.80 2.95
CA THR A 83 -9.78 12.64 1.61
C THR A 83 -10.77 11.49 1.58
N LEU A 84 -10.44 10.37 2.21
CA LEU A 84 -11.35 9.21 2.31
C LEU A 84 -12.60 9.51 3.13
N GLU A 85 -12.46 10.33 4.17
CA GLU A 85 -13.60 10.80 4.95
C GLU A 85 -14.50 11.71 4.11
N ASP A 86 -13.91 12.62 3.34
CA ASP A 86 -14.64 13.51 2.42
C ASP A 86 -15.38 12.71 1.37
N LYS A 87 -14.82 11.61 0.90
CA LYS A 87 -15.46 10.67 -0.02
C LYS A 87 -16.52 9.80 0.65
N LYS A 88 -16.64 9.89 1.98
CA LYS A 88 -17.59 9.11 2.79
C LYS A 88 -17.32 7.61 2.81
N PHE A 89 -16.08 7.22 2.59
CA PHE A 89 -15.65 5.82 2.69
C PHE A 89 -15.26 5.41 4.09
N ILE A 90 -14.90 6.38 4.94
CA ILE A 90 -14.55 6.16 6.33
C ILE A 90 -15.18 7.22 7.23
N THR A 91 -15.23 6.91 8.52
CA THR A 91 -15.48 7.88 9.59
C THR A 91 -14.26 7.97 10.48
N ARG A 92 -14.03 9.14 11.04
CA ARG A 92 -12.97 9.39 12.02
C ARG A 92 -13.60 10.00 13.25
N ARG A 93 -13.25 9.48 14.42
CA ARG A 93 -13.73 10.01 15.71
C ARG A 93 -12.64 9.91 16.75
N GLU A 94 -12.77 10.71 17.81
CA GLU A 94 -11.82 10.67 18.93
C GLU A 94 -11.98 9.34 19.68
N HIS A 95 -10.85 8.80 20.15
CA HIS A 95 -10.85 7.64 21.03
C HIS A 95 -11.44 8.03 22.39
N PRO A 96 -12.37 7.21 22.96
CA PRO A 96 -13.01 7.57 24.25
C PRO A 96 -12.04 7.73 25.41
N GLU A 97 -10.91 7.02 25.39
CA GLU A 97 -9.93 7.00 26.47
C GLU A 97 -8.70 7.86 26.18
N ASP A 98 -8.40 8.13 24.90
CA ASP A 98 -7.26 8.96 24.51
C ASP A 98 -7.70 9.90 23.37
N THR A 99 -8.00 11.13 23.72
CA THR A 99 -8.50 12.15 22.78
C THR A 99 -7.48 12.52 21.69
N ARG A 100 -6.20 12.14 21.85
CA ARG A 100 -5.18 12.35 20.81
C ARG A 100 -5.22 11.29 19.71
N ALA A 101 -5.83 10.14 19.98
CA ALA A 101 -5.97 9.06 19.03
C ALA A 101 -7.27 9.23 18.24
N LYS A 102 -7.23 8.89 16.94
CA LYS A 102 -8.42 8.87 16.09
C LYS A 102 -8.77 7.42 15.76
N ILE A 103 -10.03 7.06 16.02
CA ILE A 103 -10.58 5.77 15.60
C ILE A 103 -11.12 5.91 14.19
N ILE A 104 -10.74 4.97 13.33
CA ILE A 104 -11.10 4.94 11.92
C ILE A 104 -11.99 3.73 11.69
N GLN A 105 -13.11 3.94 11.00
CA GLN A 105 -14.04 2.87 10.64
C GLN A 105 -14.46 3.01 9.18
N LEU A 106 -14.61 1.87 8.51
CA LEU A 106 -15.23 1.85 7.18
C LEU A 106 -16.71 2.16 7.30
N THR A 107 -17.21 2.96 6.37
CA THR A 107 -18.64 3.08 6.15
C THR A 107 -19.12 1.92 5.28
N ARG A 108 -20.43 1.75 5.13
CA ARG A 108 -20.98 0.78 4.19
C ARG A 108 -20.51 1.02 2.76
N SER A 109 -20.46 2.27 2.36
CA SER A 109 -19.91 2.70 1.06
C SER A 109 -18.42 2.34 0.93
N GLY A 110 -17.66 2.54 2.00
CA GLY A 110 -16.23 2.17 2.05
C GLY A 110 -16.03 0.66 1.94
N GLU A 111 -16.84 -0.13 2.64
CA GLU A 111 -16.78 -1.59 2.53
C GLU A 111 -17.07 -2.06 1.08
N THR A 112 -18.07 -1.47 0.45
CA THR A 112 -18.47 -1.82 -0.91
C THR A 112 -17.36 -1.51 -1.91
N VAL A 113 -16.78 -0.30 -1.86
CA VAL A 113 -15.71 0.09 -2.79
C VAL A 113 -14.44 -0.72 -2.53
N LEU A 114 -14.12 -0.97 -1.27
CA LEU A 114 -12.94 -1.78 -0.92
C LEU A 114 -13.08 -3.21 -1.44
N GLN A 115 -14.25 -3.82 -1.29
CA GLN A 115 -14.45 -5.19 -1.78
C GLN A 115 -14.30 -5.28 -3.30
N LYS A 116 -14.84 -4.31 -4.03
CA LYS A 116 -14.65 -4.24 -5.49
C LYS A 116 -13.18 -4.03 -5.86
N ALA A 117 -12.52 -3.11 -5.17
CA ALA A 117 -11.11 -2.82 -5.41
C ALA A 117 -10.22 -4.03 -5.12
N LEU A 118 -10.48 -4.76 -4.04
CA LEU A 118 -9.71 -5.96 -3.70
C LEU A 118 -9.79 -7.03 -4.79
N ILE A 119 -10.98 -7.28 -5.32
CA ILE A 119 -11.16 -8.25 -6.41
C ILE A 119 -10.32 -7.84 -7.63
N GLU A 120 -10.41 -6.58 -8.04
CA GLU A 120 -9.70 -6.08 -9.21
C GLU A 120 -8.18 -6.06 -9.00
N ILE A 121 -7.73 -5.61 -7.84
CA ILE A 121 -6.30 -5.54 -7.50
C ILE A 121 -5.71 -6.95 -7.37
N GLU A 122 -6.38 -7.86 -6.69
CA GLU A 122 -5.86 -9.22 -6.53
C GLU A 122 -5.75 -9.93 -7.87
N ASN A 123 -6.74 -9.76 -8.75
CA ASN A 123 -6.68 -10.31 -10.11
C ASN A 123 -5.53 -9.68 -10.92
N ALA A 124 -5.34 -8.38 -10.81
CA ALA A 124 -4.24 -7.68 -11.49
C ALA A 124 -2.88 -8.16 -10.97
N ASP A 125 -2.75 -8.39 -9.66
CA ASP A 125 -1.51 -8.89 -9.07
C ASP A 125 -1.23 -10.33 -9.50
N ILE A 126 -2.23 -11.19 -9.51
CA ILE A 126 -2.08 -12.57 -10.00
C ILE A 126 -1.53 -12.56 -11.42
N ASP A 127 -2.09 -11.73 -12.29
CA ASP A 127 -1.64 -11.60 -13.67
C ASP A 127 -0.22 -11.02 -13.75
N PHE A 128 0.04 -9.95 -13.03
CA PHE A 128 1.32 -9.24 -13.05
C PHE A 128 2.49 -10.14 -12.60
N PHE A 129 2.27 -10.92 -11.56
CA PHE A 129 3.29 -11.79 -10.97
C PHE A 129 3.27 -13.22 -11.53
N SER A 130 2.38 -13.52 -12.47
CA SER A 130 2.26 -14.86 -13.08
C SER A 130 3.56 -15.39 -13.68
N PRO A 131 4.46 -14.56 -14.27
CA PRO A 131 5.73 -15.07 -14.78
C PRO A 131 6.64 -15.73 -13.74
N LEU A 132 6.43 -15.46 -12.46
CA LEU A 132 7.20 -16.09 -11.38
C LEU A 132 6.88 -17.58 -11.22
N GLU A 133 5.67 -17.99 -11.57
CA GLU A 133 5.20 -19.38 -11.47
C GLU A 133 5.45 -19.97 -10.07
N LYS A 134 6.17 -21.08 -10.00
CA LYS A 134 6.53 -21.74 -8.73
C LYS A 134 7.44 -20.89 -7.83
N ASN A 135 8.07 -19.86 -8.37
CA ASN A 135 8.98 -19.00 -7.61
C ASN A 135 8.26 -17.87 -6.84
N LEU A 136 6.94 -17.76 -6.97
CA LEU A 136 6.18 -16.69 -6.30
C LEU A 136 6.37 -16.73 -4.78
N SER A 137 6.30 -17.91 -4.18
CA SER A 137 6.46 -18.06 -2.73
C SER A 137 7.84 -17.61 -2.26
N SER A 138 8.90 -17.98 -3.00
CA SER A 138 10.26 -17.54 -2.69
C SER A 138 10.41 -16.03 -2.86
N PHE A 139 9.84 -15.47 -3.91
CA PHE A 139 9.84 -14.03 -4.14
C PHE A 139 9.19 -13.29 -2.96
N ASN A 140 8.02 -13.73 -2.54
CA ASN A 140 7.32 -13.13 -1.39
C ASN A 140 8.17 -13.22 -0.11
N SER A 141 8.82 -14.35 0.14
CA SER A 141 9.68 -14.52 1.31
C SER A 141 10.87 -13.57 1.30
N TYR A 142 11.50 -13.39 0.15
CA TYR A 142 12.61 -12.43 0.03
C TYR A 142 12.14 -11.00 0.24
N VAL A 143 11.00 -10.63 -0.29
CA VAL A 143 10.43 -9.28 -0.13
C VAL A 143 10.08 -9.03 1.34
N VAL A 144 9.43 -9.99 2.00
CA VAL A 144 9.11 -9.88 3.44
C VAL A 144 10.38 -9.68 4.26
N ASN A 145 11.44 -10.45 3.98
CA ASN A 145 12.70 -10.30 4.67
C ASN A 145 13.31 -8.91 4.49
N LEU A 146 13.29 -8.39 3.26
CA LEU A 146 13.78 -7.03 2.97
C LEU A 146 12.97 -5.97 3.73
N ILE A 147 11.65 -6.12 3.76
CA ILE A 147 10.79 -5.20 4.51
C ILE A 147 11.13 -5.24 6.00
N ASP A 148 11.21 -6.43 6.58
CA ASP A 148 11.45 -6.59 8.01
C ASP A 148 12.80 -6.01 8.44
N GLU A 149 13.84 -6.20 7.62
CA GLU A 149 15.17 -5.69 7.92
C GLU A 149 15.30 -4.16 7.74
N ASN A 150 14.38 -3.53 7.01
CA ASN A 150 14.46 -2.11 6.69
C ASN A 150 13.35 -1.24 7.31
N LYS A 151 12.48 -1.82 8.13
CA LYS A 151 11.35 -1.08 8.73
C LYS A 151 11.72 0.13 9.56
N SER A 152 12.93 0.15 10.09
CA SER A 152 13.39 1.22 10.98
C SER A 152 13.81 2.49 10.25
N LEU A 153 13.77 2.51 8.94
CA LEU A 153 14.16 3.68 8.14
C LEU A 153 13.19 4.86 8.27
#